data_3f828e45dda497d76518701888af05e6
#
_entry.id   3f828e45dda497d76518701888af05e6
#
_cell.length_a   1.000
_cell.length_b   1.000
_cell.length_c   1.000
_cell.angle_alpha   90.00
_cell.angle_beta   90.00
_cell.angle_gamma   90.00
#
_symmetry.space_group_name_H-M   'P 1'
#
loop_
_entity.id
_entity.type
_entity.pdbx_description
1 polymer ?
#
loop_
_entity_poly.entity_id
_entity_poly.type
_entity_poly.pdbx_seq_one_letter_code
_entity_poly.pdbx_strand_id
1 'polypeptide(L)'
;TDAYAEMSKDILDLSTQIPYTAKELTRLAAAAGQSGKSMDDLISGGFLKDVAEMGTAMDISADQAGDWAAKWEVAFNINHDQVMELADQINYLGAHYATTAAEIAQTVNDTGPLGQIAGMDVQSTAALSTALLAMGVDSGKVATSIRRMYTNLSMGSKATDAQSAAFEQLGFTAEQFAKDMQKDAPAALKSLFTAIGTQPKDKQVGYLKTLLGQ
;
A
#
# COMPACT_ATOMS: atom_id res chain seq x y z
N THR A 1 24.23 26.61 -9.82
CA THR A 1 24.72 27.89 -9.36
C THR A 1 23.76 28.46 -8.33
N ASP A 2 22.85 29.37 -8.64
CA ASP A 2 21.98 29.97 -7.61
C ASP A 2 20.97 28.95 -7.03
N ALA A 3 20.36 28.11 -7.87
CA ALA A 3 19.45 27.05 -7.45
C ALA A 3 20.10 26.00 -6.51
N TYR A 4 21.39 25.70 -6.70
CA TYR A 4 22.12 24.82 -5.80
C TYR A 4 22.39 25.45 -4.43
N ALA A 5 22.65 26.75 -4.40
CA ALA A 5 22.86 27.47 -3.15
C ALA A 5 21.55 27.59 -2.37
N GLU A 6 20.45 27.86 -3.07
CA GLU A 6 19.10 27.91 -2.50
C GLU A 6 18.71 26.55 -1.91
N MET A 7 18.82 25.47 -2.68
CA MET A 7 18.56 24.11 -2.19
C MET A 7 19.40 23.74 -0.99
N SER A 8 20.70 24.10 -0.99
CA SER A 8 21.57 23.81 0.15
C SER A 8 21.12 24.54 1.41
N LYS A 9 20.66 25.78 1.27
CA LYS A 9 20.10 26.57 2.37
C LYS A 9 18.83 25.93 2.90
N ASP A 10 17.88 25.58 2.02
CA ASP A 10 16.61 25.00 2.42
C ASP A 10 16.78 23.64 3.10
N ILE A 11 17.72 22.81 2.62
CA ILE A 11 18.08 21.54 3.29
C ILE A 11 18.64 21.80 4.69
N LEU A 12 19.52 22.82 4.86
CA LEU A 12 20.05 23.18 6.17
C LEU A 12 18.94 23.69 7.10
N ASP A 13 18.10 24.58 6.62
CA ASP A 13 16.99 25.13 7.39
C ASP A 13 16.01 24.02 7.80
N LEU A 14 15.66 23.11 6.89
CA LEU A 14 14.79 21.98 7.14
C LEU A 14 15.39 21.00 8.17
N SER A 15 16.72 20.76 8.13
CA SER A 15 17.40 19.89 9.09
C SER A 15 17.38 20.41 10.54
N THR A 16 17.03 21.67 10.74
CA THR A 16 16.83 22.25 12.08
C THR A 16 15.40 22.05 12.61
N GLN A 17 14.45 21.68 11.73
CA GLN A 17 13.01 21.62 12.05
C GLN A 17 12.51 20.18 12.20
N ILE A 18 13.19 19.21 11.56
CA ILE A 18 12.81 17.80 11.56
C ILE A 18 14.00 16.92 11.98
N PRO A 19 13.78 15.70 12.49
CA PRO A 19 14.83 14.83 13.03
C PRO A 19 15.67 14.13 11.94
N TYR A 20 15.90 14.79 10.80
CA TYR A 20 16.81 14.32 9.76
C TYR A 20 18.00 15.27 9.62
N THR A 21 19.17 14.69 9.46
CA THR A 21 20.40 15.46 9.16
C THR A 21 20.35 16.05 7.75
N ALA A 22 21.06 17.14 7.51
CA ALA A 22 21.21 17.72 6.17
C ALA A 22 21.71 16.70 5.13
N LYS A 23 22.55 15.74 5.56
CA LYS A 23 23.03 14.64 4.69
C LYS A 23 21.93 13.69 4.28
N GLU A 24 21.03 13.34 5.18
CA GLU A 24 19.86 12.48 4.88
C GLU A 24 18.89 13.19 3.96
N LEU A 25 18.59 14.46 4.21
CA LEU A 25 17.76 15.28 3.32
C LEU A 25 18.38 15.46 1.93
N THR A 26 19.70 15.58 1.84
CA THR A 26 20.40 15.60 0.54
C THR A 26 20.21 14.28 -0.23
N ARG A 27 20.23 13.14 0.47
CA ARG A 27 19.97 11.83 -0.16
C ARG A 27 18.53 11.70 -0.63
N LEU A 28 17.56 12.14 0.20
CA LEU A 28 16.15 12.18 -0.18
C LEU A 28 15.97 13.02 -1.45
N ALA A 29 16.53 14.23 -1.48
CA ALA A 29 16.47 15.10 -2.66
C ALA A 29 17.11 14.46 -3.89
N ALA A 30 18.26 13.77 -3.73
CA ALA A 30 18.92 13.06 -4.82
C ALA A 30 18.06 11.89 -5.34
N ALA A 31 17.45 11.11 -4.45
CA ALA A 31 16.56 10.01 -4.81
C ALA A 31 15.32 10.51 -5.56
N ALA A 32 14.69 11.57 -5.08
CA ALA A 32 13.54 12.19 -5.73
C ALA A 32 13.92 12.76 -7.12
N GLY A 33 15.06 13.41 -7.25
CA GLY A 33 15.59 13.87 -8.53
C GLY A 33 15.84 12.74 -9.53
N GLN A 34 16.34 11.58 -9.07
CA GLN A 34 16.49 10.38 -9.90
C GLN A 34 15.13 9.82 -10.35
N SER A 35 14.09 10.03 -9.56
CA SER A 35 12.71 9.65 -9.88
C SER A 35 11.99 10.70 -10.76
N GLY A 36 12.68 11.74 -11.22
CA GLY A 36 12.17 12.72 -12.16
C GLY A 36 11.60 14.00 -11.55
N LYS A 37 11.75 14.20 -10.22
CA LYS A 37 11.35 15.47 -9.59
C LYS A 37 12.30 16.58 -9.99
N SER A 38 11.73 17.73 -10.39
CA SER A 38 12.51 18.92 -10.68
C SER A 38 13.01 19.60 -9.39
N MET A 39 13.98 20.50 -9.51
CA MET A 39 14.44 21.31 -8.38
C MET A 39 13.32 22.18 -7.80
N ASP A 40 12.42 22.65 -8.64
CA ASP A 40 11.28 23.45 -8.23
C ASP A 40 10.27 22.61 -7.44
N ASP A 41 9.96 21.39 -7.89
CA ASP A 41 9.12 20.46 -7.14
C ASP A 41 9.69 20.15 -5.75
N LEU A 42 11.01 19.95 -5.67
CA LEU A 42 11.69 19.59 -4.44
C LEU A 42 11.63 20.68 -3.38
N ILE A 43 11.78 21.95 -3.78
CA ILE A 43 11.91 23.10 -2.89
C ILE A 43 10.59 23.87 -2.82
N SER A 44 10.23 24.57 -3.89
CA SER A 44 9.05 25.44 -3.95
C SER A 44 7.75 24.65 -3.91
N GLY A 45 7.75 23.43 -4.46
CA GLY A 45 6.63 22.48 -4.40
C GLY A 45 6.46 21.77 -3.05
N GLY A 46 7.38 21.99 -2.09
CA GLY A 46 7.27 21.42 -0.74
C GLY A 46 7.59 19.92 -0.62
N PHE A 47 7.89 19.23 -1.72
CA PHE A 47 8.09 17.77 -1.74
C PHE A 47 9.09 17.29 -0.71
N LEU A 48 10.25 17.97 -0.59
CA LEU A 48 11.31 17.58 0.33
C LEU A 48 10.84 17.62 1.79
N LYS A 49 10.12 18.67 2.15
CA LYS A 49 9.57 18.85 3.49
C LYS A 49 8.50 17.80 3.79
N ASP A 50 7.52 17.67 2.93
CA ASP A 50 6.38 16.79 3.13
C ASP A 50 6.80 15.31 3.25
N VAL A 51 7.72 14.87 2.37
CA VAL A 51 8.24 13.49 2.42
C VAL A 51 9.12 13.26 3.64
N ALA A 52 9.86 14.27 4.11
CA ALA A 52 10.63 14.17 5.33
C ALA A 52 9.72 14.11 6.58
N GLU A 53 8.63 14.89 6.60
CA GLU A 53 7.59 14.81 7.64
C GLU A 53 6.89 13.45 7.62
N MET A 54 6.54 12.92 6.45
CA MET A 54 6.02 11.56 6.27
C MET A 54 6.95 10.50 6.87
N GLY A 55 8.24 10.58 6.55
CA GLY A 55 9.23 9.65 7.08
C GLY A 55 9.36 9.72 8.59
N THR A 56 9.31 10.92 9.17
CA THR A 56 9.31 11.14 10.62
C THR A 56 8.05 10.54 11.27
N ALA A 57 6.88 10.79 10.70
CA ALA A 57 5.61 10.30 11.22
C ALA A 57 5.51 8.75 11.19
N MET A 58 6.12 8.13 10.20
CA MET A 58 6.13 6.67 10.04
C MET A 58 7.30 5.96 10.73
N ASP A 59 8.22 6.71 11.34
CA ASP A 59 9.47 6.20 11.93
C ASP A 59 10.31 5.40 10.91
N ILE A 60 10.49 5.95 9.71
CA ILE A 60 11.30 5.39 8.63
C ILE A 60 12.44 6.34 8.23
N SER A 61 13.46 5.82 7.56
CA SER A 61 14.57 6.65 7.09
C SER A 61 14.15 7.60 5.96
N ALA A 62 14.89 8.71 5.81
CA ALA A 62 14.67 9.67 4.72
C ALA A 62 14.76 9.00 3.33
N ASP A 63 15.72 8.07 3.15
CA ASP A 63 15.89 7.32 1.91
C ASP A 63 14.65 6.46 1.60
N GLN A 64 14.09 5.78 2.61
CA GLN A 64 12.84 5.01 2.46
C GLN A 64 11.64 5.88 2.17
N ALA A 65 11.50 7.01 2.87
CA ALA A 65 10.41 7.94 2.64
C ALA A 65 10.42 8.47 1.20
N GLY A 66 11.59 8.89 0.70
CA GLY A 66 11.76 9.36 -0.69
C GLY A 66 11.46 8.27 -1.72
N ASP A 67 11.97 7.06 -1.52
CA ASP A 67 11.74 5.92 -2.40
C ASP A 67 10.26 5.52 -2.46
N TRP A 68 9.60 5.46 -1.31
CA TRP A 68 8.18 5.09 -1.24
C TRP A 68 7.28 6.17 -1.83
N ALA A 69 7.49 7.44 -1.51
CA ALA A 69 6.71 8.53 -2.09
C ALA A 69 6.77 8.52 -3.63
N ALA A 70 7.97 8.43 -4.19
CA ALA A 70 8.14 8.38 -5.65
C ALA A 70 7.52 7.10 -6.28
N LYS A 71 7.67 5.95 -5.64
CA LYS A 71 7.07 4.69 -6.11
C LYS A 71 5.55 4.73 -6.06
N TRP A 72 4.96 5.31 -5.01
CA TRP A 72 3.51 5.40 -4.86
C TRP A 72 2.88 6.30 -5.90
N GLU A 73 3.51 7.44 -6.22
CA GLU A 73 3.04 8.28 -7.32
C GLU A 73 2.92 7.50 -8.63
N VAL A 74 3.95 6.74 -8.99
CA VAL A 74 3.99 5.96 -10.22
C VAL A 74 3.10 4.72 -10.16
N ALA A 75 3.25 3.93 -9.09
CA ALA A 75 2.58 2.64 -8.97
C ALA A 75 1.06 2.78 -8.82
N PHE A 76 0.60 3.84 -8.17
CA PHE A 76 -0.83 4.08 -7.91
C PHE A 76 -1.43 5.14 -8.83
N ASN A 77 -0.61 5.76 -9.69
CA ASN A 77 -1.01 6.85 -10.57
C ASN A 77 -1.71 7.97 -9.79
N ILE A 78 -1.11 8.38 -8.69
CA ILE A 78 -1.58 9.44 -7.79
C ILE A 78 -0.58 10.59 -7.77
N ASN A 79 -1.05 11.80 -7.48
CA ASN A 79 -0.18 12.97 -7.36
C ASN A 79 0.42 13.08 -5.94
N HIS A 80 1.30 14.07 -5.74
CA HIS A 80 1.98 14.30 -4.47
C HIS A 80 1.01 14.47 -3.30
N ASP A 81 -0.02 15.29 -3.44
CA ASP A 81 -1.00 15.53 -2.37
C ASP A 81 -1.71 14.24 -1.97
N GLN A 82 -2.06 13.40 -2.94
CA GLN A 82 -2.69 12.10 -2.69
C GLN A 82 -1.73 11.09 -2.03
N VAL A 83 -0.42 11.20 -2.29
CA VAL A 83 0.60 10.43 -1.56
C VAL A 83 0.63 10.86 -0.10
N MET A 84 0.57 12.16 0.18
CA MET A 84 0.53 12.68 1.56
C MET A 84 -0.77 12.29 2.27
N GLU A 85 -1.93 12.35 1.61
CA GLU A 85 -3.18 11.82 2.15
C GLU A 85 -3.09 10.33 2.51
N LEU A 86 -2.48 9.52 1.65
CA LEU A 86 -2.23 8.10 1.94
C LEU A 86 -1.30 7.92 3.14
N ALA A 87 -0.25 8.73 3.22
CA ALA A 87 0.70 8.71 4.33
C ALA A 87 0.01 9.04 5.67
N ASP A 88 -0.84 10.06 5.68
CA ASP A 88 -1.63 10.44 6.86
C ASP A 88 -2.59 9.31 7.28
N GLN A 89 -3.26 8.68 6.33
CA GLN A 89 -4.13 7.53 6.61
C GLN A 89 -3.35 6.36 7.20
N ILE A 90 -2.19 6.02 6.63
CA ILE A 90 -1.32 4.95 7.14
C ILE A 90 -0.82 5.28 8.55
N ASN A 91 -0.41 6.53 8.80
CA ASN A 91 0.02 6.98 10.11
C ASN A 91 -1.12 6.89 11.13
N TYR A 92 -2.31 7.34 10.76
CA TYR A 92 -3.51 7.21 11.59
C TYR A 92 -3.80 5.74 11.93
N LEU A 93 -3.75 4.84 10.94
CA LEU A 93 -3.98 3.42 11.16
C LEU A 93 -2.93 2.81 12.09
N GLY A 94 -1.65 3.14 11.89
CA GLY A 94 -0.57 2.68 12.77
C GLY A 94 -0.70 3.17 14.22
N ALA A 95 -1.27 4.35 14.43
CA ALA A 95 -1.51 4.91 15.76
C ALA A 95 -2.73 4.29 16.49
N HIS A 96 -3.69 3.72 15.77
CA HIS A 96 -4.97 3.25 16.34
C HIS A 96 -5.13 1.73 16.37
N TYR A 97 -4.27 0.98 15.68
CA TYR A 97 -4.32 -0.49 15.62
C TYR A 97 -3.02 -1.11 16.14
N ALA A 98 -3.04 -2.40 16.45
CA ALA A 98 -1.88 -3.12 16.98
C ALA A 98 -0.86 -3.48 15.87
N THR A 99 -0.34 -2.45 15.21
CA THR A 99 0.70 -2.49 14.17
C THR A 99 1.38 -1.14 14.08
N THR A 100 2.40 -0.97 13.26
CA THR A 100 3.09 0.30 13.04
C THR A 100 2.78 0.87 11.65
N ALA A 101 2.87 2.20 11.52
CA ALA A 101 2.74 2.87 10.22
C ALA A 101 3.78 2.33 9.22
N ALA A 102 5.01 2.05 9.66
CA ALA A 102 6.07 1.47 8.84
C ALA A 102 5.69 0.08 8.28
N GLU A 103 5.11 -0.81 9.10
CA GLU A 103 4.68 -2.15 8.66
C GLU A 103 3.53 -2.07 7.65
N ILE A 104 2.57 -1.16 7.88
CA ILE A 104 1.46 -0.93 6.94
C ILE A 104 2.01 -0.38 5.62
N ALA A 105 2.85 0.66 5.66
CA ALA A 105 3.46 1.27 4.49
C ALA A 105 4.29 0.28 3.67
N GLN A 106 5.12 -0.56 4.35
CA GLN A 106 5.86 -1.63 3.69
C GLN A 106 4.93 -2.62 3.00
N THR A 107 3.85 -3.04 3.67
CA THR A 107 2.88 -3.98 3.08
C THR A 107 2.16 -3.36 1.87
N VAL A 108 1.79 -2.09 1.95
CA VAL A 108 1.20 -1.34 0.83
C VAL A 108 2.17 -1.22 -0.34
N ASN A 109 3.44 -0.90 -0.08
CA ASN A 109 4.49 -0.85 -1.10
C ASN A 109 4.66 -2.19 -1.81
N ASP A 110 4.58 -3.29 -1.07
CA ASP A 110 4.77 -4.64 -1.59
C ASP A 110 3.56 -5.21 -2.34
N THR A 111 2.34 -4.77 -2.01
CA THR A 111 1.10 -5.39 -2.51
C THR A 111 0.26 -4.45 -3.36
N GLY A 112 0.41 -3.14 -3.20
CA GLY A 112 -0.43 -2.14 -3.82
C GLY A 112 -0.47 -2.19 -5.35
N PRO A 113 0.68 -2.32 -6.05
CA PRO A 113 0.67 -2.41 -7.52
C PRO A 113 -0.14 -3.60 -8.05
N LEU A 114 -0.08 -4.75 -7.38
CA LEU A 114 -0.90 -5.91 -7.73
C LEU A 114 -2.37 -5.70 -7.30
N GLY A 115 -2.58 -5.00 -6.20
CA GLY A 115 -3.91 -4.60 -5.73
C GLY A 115 -4.65 -3.78 -6.79
N GLN A 116 -4.00 -2.77 -7.36
CA GLN A 116 -4.58 -1.98 -8.45
C GLN A 116 -4.95 -2.83 -9.67
N ILE A 117 -4.09 -3.74 -10.08
CA ILE A 117 -4.39 -4.69 -11.16
C ILE A 117 -5.62 -5.54 -10.79
N ALA A 118 -5.79 -5.89 -9.53
CA ALA A 118 -6.94 -6.66 -9.02
C ALA A 118 -8.19 -5.81 -8.75
N GLY A 119 -8.14 -4.48 -8.97
CA GLY A 119 -9.26 -3.56 -8.75
C GLY A 119 -9.33 -2.98 -7.32
N MET A 120 -8.32 -3.19 -6.49
CA MET A 120 -8.21 -2.57 -5.16
C MET A 120 -7.58 -1.19 -5.26
N ASP A 121 -8.21 -0.19 -4.67
CA ASP A 121 -7.56 1.09 -4.41
C ASP A 121 -6.52 0.97 -3.30
N VAL A 122 -5.62 1.95 -3.23
CA VAL A 122 -4.50 1.90 -2.29
C VAL A 122 -4.95 2.09 -0.83
N GLN A 123 -6.00 2.86 -0.59
CA GLN A 123 -6.57 3.08 0.75
C GLN A 123 -7.18 1.78 1.29
N SER A 124 -7.93 1.07 0.45
CA SER A 124 -8.49 -0.25 0.79
C SER A 124 -7.38 -1.30 1.00
N THR A 125 -6.29 -1.22 0.23
CA THR A 125 -5.10 -2.06 0.44
C THR A 125 -4.45 -1.77 1.80
N ALA A 126 -4.33 -0.49 2.20
CA ALA A 126 -3.81 -0.11 3.52
C ALA A 126 -4.71 -0.61 4.66
N ALA A 127 -6.03 -0.47 4.52
CA ALA A 127 -6.99 -0.96 5.50
C ALA A 127 -6.94 -2.49 5.67
N LEU A 128 -6.88 -3.23 4.57
CA LEU A 128 -6.75 -4.70 4.58
C LEU A 128 -5.42 -5.12 5.21
N SER A 129 -4.33 -4.46 4.85
CA SER A 129 -3.00 -4.70 5.44
C SER A 129 -3.02 -4.49 6.94
N THR A 130 -3.59 -3.39 7.41
CA THR A 130 -3.74 -3.07 8.84
C THR A 130 -4.53 -4.15 9.56
N ALA A 131 -5.65 -4.60 9.01
CA ALA A 131 -6.49 -5.62 9.64
C ALA A 131 -5.72 -6.94 9.84
N LEU A 132 -4.91 -7.35 8.87
CA LEU A 132 -4.13 -8.58 8.96
C LEU A 132 -2.90 -8.44 9.87
N LEU A 133 -2.20 -7.30 9.81
CA LEU A 133 -1.06 -7.00 10.69
C LEU A 133 -1.47 -6.91 12.16
N ALA A 134 -2.61 -6.28 12.45
CA ALA A 134 -3.14 -6.14 13.81
C ALA A 134 -3.50 -7.49 14.46
N MET A 135 -3.63 -8.56 13.68
CA MET A 135 -3.75 -9.93 14.20
C MET A 135 -2.41 -10.53 14.66
N GLY A 136 -1.30 -9.80 14.57
CA GLY A 136 0.04 -10.24 14.95
C GLY A 136 0.72 -11.13 13.90
N VAL A 137 0.29 -11.07 12.65
CA VAL A 137 0.93 -11.78 11.54
C VAL A 137 2.12 -10.96 11.04
N ASP A 138 3.26 -11.60 10.82
CA ASP A 138 4.46 -10.99 10.25
C ASP A 138 4.18 -10.31 8.89
N SER A 139 4.73 -9.10 8.68
CA SER A 139 4.43 -8.26 7.52
C SER A 139 4.76 -8.94 6.18
N GLY A 140 5.85 -9.70 6.09
CA GLY A 140 6.22 -10.45 4.89
C GLY A 140 5.21 -11.57 4.57
N LYS A 141 4.63 -12.20 5.59
CA LYS A 141 3.57 -13.19 5.43
C LYS A 141 2.26 -12.53 5.02
N VAL A 142 1.91 -11.39 5.61
CA VAL A 142 0.73 -10.60 5.23
C VAL A 142 0.83 -10.19 3.76
N ALA A 143 1.95 -9.62 3.33
CA ALA A 143 2.16 -9.22 1.93
C ALA A 143 2.04 -10.41 0.97
N THR A 144 2.60 -11.57 1.33
CA THR A 144 2.50 -12.79 0.53
C THR A 144 1.05 -13.29 0.42
N SER A 145 0.31 -13.28 1.52
CA SER A 145 -1.10 -13.70 1.56
C SER A 145 -1.98 -12.77 0.73
N ILE A 146 -1.79 -11.46 0.84
CA ILE A 146 -2.52 -10.46 0.04
C ILE A 146 -2.25 -10.65 -1.44
N ARG A 147 -0.98 -10.83 -1.86
CA ARG A 147 -0.64 -11.07 -3.28
C ARG A 147 -1.31 -12.33 -3.82
N ARG A 148 -1.29 -13.43 -3.07
CA ARG A 148 -1.96 -14.68 -3.45
C ARG A 148 -3.46 -14.48 -3.57
N MET A 149 -4.07 -13.81 -2.61
CA MET A 149 -5.49 -13.48 -2.63
C MET A 149 -5.85 -12.68 -3.89
N TYR A 150 -5.16 -11.58 -4.18
CA TYR A 150 -5.41 -10.78 -5.37
C TYR A 150 -5.27 -11.60 -6.65
N THR A 151 -4.18 -12.39 -6.76
CA THR A 151 -3.96 -13.25 -7.93
C THR A 151 -5.09 -14.26 -8.10
N ASN A 152 -5.42 -15.01 -7.05
CA ASN A 152 -6.42 -16.08 -7.14
C ASN A 152 -7.84 -15.57 -7.43
N LEU A 153 -8.23 -14.49 -6.78
CA LEU A 153 -9.57 -13.92 -6.95
C LEU A 153 -9.76 -13.20 -8.29
N SER A 154 -8.67 -12.83 -8.97
CA SER A 154 -8.71 -12.18 -10.28
C SER A 154 -8.53 -13.15 -11.46
N MET A 155 -8.43 -14.46 -11.22
CA MET A 155 -8.16 -15.43 -12.29
C MET A 155 -9.29 -15.58 -13.31
N GLY A 156 -10.54 -15.32 -12.93
CA GLY A 156 -11.69 -15.42 -13.81
C GLY A 156 -11.79 -16.79 -14.49
N SER A 157 -11.84 -16.80 -15.82
CA SER A 157 -11.90 -18.05 -16.61
C SER A 157 -10.63 -18.93 -16.53
N LYS A 158 -9.57 -18.46 -15.88
CA LYS A 158 -8.34 -19.22 -15.61
C LYS A 158 -8.32 -19.84 -14.22
N ALA A 159 -9.37 -19.67 -13.42
CA ALA A 159 -9.51 -20.34 -12.13
C ALA A 159 -9.46 -21.86 -12.31
N THR A 160 -8.84 -22.54 -11.34
CA THR A 160 -8.81 -24.02 -11.33
C THR A 160 -10.21 -24.58 -11.09
N ASP A 161 -10.43 -25.86 -11.45
CA ASP A 161 -11.70 -26.54 -11.21
C ASP A 161 -12.10 -26.48 -9.72
N ALA A 162 -11.12 -26.62 -8.81
CA ALA A 162 -11.37 -26.52 -7.37
C ALA A 162 -11.81 -25.10 -6.95
N GLN A 163 -11.19 -24.07 -7.50
CA GLN A 163 -11.58 -22.67 -7.25
C GLN A 163 -12.96 -22.38 -7.82
N SER A 164 -13.23 -22.82 -9.06
CA SER A 164 -14.53 -22.64 -9.70
C SER A 164 -15.66 -23.30 -8.88
N ALA A 165 -15.46 -24.55 -8.46
CA ALA A 165 -16.40 -25.26 -7.60
C ALA A 165 -16.61 -24.57 -6.23
N ALA A 166 -15.54 -24.01 -5.66
CA ALA A 166 -15.64 -23.26 -4.41
C ALA A 166 -16.45 -21.97 -4.59
N PHE A 167 -16.24 -21.24 -5.68
CA PHE A 167 -17.05 -20.06 -6.00
C PHE A 167 -18.53 -20.41 -6.19
N GLU A 168 -18.85 -21.47 -6.95
CA GLU A 168 -20.22 -21.92 -7.19
C GLU A 168 -20.95 -22.30 -5.89
N GLN A 169 -20.27 -23.01 -5.00
CA GLN A 169 -20.83 -23.36 -3.68
C GLN A 169 -21.13 -22.14 -2.80
N LEU A 170 -20.44 -21.04 -3.01
CA LEU A 170 -20.64 -19.76 -2.32
C LEU A 170 -21.63 -18.83 -3.04
N GLY A 171 -22.18 -19.26 -4.20
CA GLY A 171 -23.15 -18.50 -4.99
C GLY A 171 -22.54 -17.53 -5.99
N PHE A 172 -21.25 -17.70 -6.34
CA PHE A 172 -20.56 -16.90 -7.34
C PHE A 172 -20.11 -17.75 -8.54
N THR A 173 -19.69 -17.09 -9.61
CA THR A 173 -18.82 -17.72 -10.60
C THR A 173 -17.45 -17.02 -10.59
N ALA A 174 -16.37 -17.76 -10.83
CA ALA A 174 -15.03 -17.20 -10.83
C ALA A 174 -14.88 -16.04 -11.83
N GLU A 175 -15.52 -16.18 -13.01
CA GLU A 175 -15.48 -15.16 -14.06
C GLU A 175 -16.23 -13.87 -13.65
N GLN A 176 -17.43 -13.99 -13.08
CA GLN A 176 -18.17 -12.82 -12.61
C GLN A 176 -17.48 -12.17 -11.43
N PHE A 177 -16.96 -12.98 -10.50
CA PHE A 177 -16.24 -12.47 -9.33
C PHE A 177 -14.99 -11.65 -9.72
N ALA A 178 -14.24 -12.11 -10.71
CA ALA A 178 -13.10 -11.34 -11.24
C ALA A 178 -13.54 -9.99 -11.85
N LYS A 179 -14.71 -9.93 -12.52
CA LYS A 179 -15.29 -8.67 -13.01
C LYS A 179 -15.75 -7.76 -11.87
N ASP A 180 -16.36 -8.35 -10.84
CA ASP A 180 -16.78 -7.61 -9.65
C ASP A 180 -15.60 -7.04 -8.88
N MET A 181 -14.49 -7.77 -8.78
CA MET A 181 -13.21 -7.25 -8.25
C MET A 181 -12.73 -6.03 -9.03
N GLN A 182 -12.78 -6.04 -10.37
CA GLN A 182 -12.38 -4.88 -11.19
C GLN A 182 -13.30 -3.68 -11.03
N LYS A 183 -14.57 -3.91 -10.68
CA LYS A 183 -15.56 -2.84 -10.52
C LYS A 183 -15.51 -2.21 -9.12
N ASP A 184 -15.47 -3.04 -8.08
CA ASP A 184 -15.48 -2.65 -6.67
C ASP A 184 -14.92 -3.81 -5.82
N ALA A 185 -13.60 -3.89 -5.75
CA ALA A 185 -12.93 -4.99 -5.04
C ALA A 185 -13.27 -5.03 -3.54
N PRO A 186 -13.36 -3.91 -2.80
CA PRO A 186 -13.81 -3.93 -1.41
C PRO A 186 -15.18 -4.55 -1.22
N ALA A 187 -16.17 -4.20 -2.07
CA ALA A 187 -17.50 -4.77 -2.01
C ALA A 187 -17.51 -6.26 -2.39
N ALA A 188 -16.75 -6.66 -3.42
CA ALA A 188 -16.60 -8.05 -3.83
C ALA A 188 -15.97 -8.90 -2.70
N LEU A 189 -14.90 -8.44 -2.08
CA LEU A 189 -14.26 -9.11 -0.94
C LEU A 189 -15.22 -9.23 0.25
N LYS A 190 -15.94 -8.16 0.60
CA LYS A 190 -16.94 -8.19 1.66
C LYS A 190 -18.00 -9.25 1.39
N SER A 191 -18.51 -9.34 0.17
CA SER A 191 -19.50 -10.34 -0.24
C SER A 191 -18.96 -11.76 -0.12
N LEU A 192 -17.71 -11.99 -0.56
CA LEU A 192 -17.06 -13.30 -0.45
C LEU A 192 -16.86 -13.71 1.01
N PHE A 193 -16.29 -12.84 1.84
CA PHE A 193 -16.07 -13.16 3.26
C PHE A 193 -17.40 -13.36 4.01
N THR A 194 -18.44 -12.61 3.65
CA THR A 194 -19.77 -12.83 4.21
C THR A 194 -20.31 -14.22 3.83
N ALA A 195 -20.21 -14.59 2.55
CA ALA A 195 -20.65 -15.90 2.08
C ALA A 195 -19.88 -17.05 2.73
N ILE A 196 -18.55 -16.91 2.90
CA ILE A 196 -17.75 -17.89 3.64
C ILE A 196 -18.18 -17.94 5.11
N GLY A 197 -18.44 -16.80 5.74
CA GLY A 197 -18.85 -16.71 7.14
C GLY A 197 -20.19 -17.39 7.45
N THR A 198 -21.09 -17.53 6.47
CA THR A 198 -22.34 -18.27 6.61
C THR A 198 -22.19 -19.78 6.51
N GLN A 199 -21.05 -20.28 6.06
CA GLN A 199 -20.78 -21.71 5.94
C GLN A 199 -20.46 -22.35 7.30
N PRO A 200 -20.67 -23.66 7.46
CA PRO A 200 -20.21 -24.40 8.63
C PRO A 200 -18.70 -24.18 8.87
N LYS A 201 -18.30 -24.04 10.13
CA LYS A 201 -16.91 -23.70 10.51
C LYS A 201 -15.85 -24.67 9.94
N ASP A 202 -16.17 -25.95 9.87
CA ASP A 202 -15.31 -26.97 9.29
C ASP A 202 -15.05 -26.76 7.78
N LYS A 203 -15.98 -26.15 7.06
CA LYS A 203 -15.85 -25.84 5.63
C LYS A 203 -15.16 -24.50 5.36
N GLN A 204 -15.28 -23.52 6.27
CA GLN A 204 -14.72 -22.18 6.07
C GLN A 204 -13.22 -22.20 5.75
N VAL A 205 -12.44 -23.03 6.49
CA VAL A 205 -11.00 -23.16 6.26
C VAL A 205 -10.69 -23.72 4.86
N GLY A 206 -11.52 -24.64 4.37
CA GLY A 206 -11.40 -25.20 3.02
C GLY A 206 -11.56 -24.11 1.94
N TYR A 207 -12.58 -23.28 2.06
CA TYR A 207 -12.80 -22.15 1.12
C TYR A 207 -11.65 -21.13 1.17
N LEU A 208 -11.19 -20.75 2.37
CA LEU A 208 -10.07 -19.83 2.53
C LEU A 208 -8.79 -20.40 1.88
N LYS A 209 -8.49 -21.67 2.08
CA LYS A 209 -7.34 -22.32 1.45
C LYS A 209 -7.46 -22.35 -0.08
N THR A 210 -8.61 -22.77 -0.60
CA THR A 210 -8.83 -22.91 -2.03
C THR A 210 -8.84 -21.59 -2.78
N LEU A 211 -9.52 -20.57 -2.21
CA LEU A 211 -9.72 -19.29 -2.88
C LEU A 211 -8.60 -18.28 -2.59
N LEU A 212 -8.04 -18.26 -1.38
CA LEU A 212 -7.03 -17.28 -1.01
C LEU A 212 -5.59 -17.83 -1.06
N GLY A 213 -5.42 -19.14 -1.25
CA GLY A 213 -4.09 -19.77 -1.36
C GLY A 213 -3.32 -19.82 -0.03
N GLN A 214 -4.03 -20.01 1.08
CA GLN A 214 -3.45 -20.11 2.44
C GLN A 214 -2.80 -21.49 2.66
#